data_a04f93ab87bd4c6a19a5dd1e7560459d
#
_entry.id   a04f93ab87bd4c6a19a5dd1e7560459d
#
_cell.length_a   1.000
_cell.length_b   1.000
_cell.length_c   1.000
_cell.angle_alpha   90.00
_cell.angle_beta   90.00
_cell.angle_gamma   90.00
#
_symmetry.space_group_name_H-M   'P 1'
#
loop_
_entity.id
_entity.type
_entity.pdbx_description
1 polymer ?
#
loop_
_entity_poly.entity_id
_entity_poly.type
_entity_poly.pdbx_seq_one_letter_code
_entity_poly.pdbx_strand_id
1 'polypeptide(L)'
;MNLEFIFKVIDKDEWQKAKQSGTYGGSEKDLKDGYIHFSEEDQVEETLNKHYPKKENLVLLRVNAFKLEHLLWEQASNGDMYPHLYSPLDTSTVVNEYELTLNEDGSHKLPEILKKYQFSRPR
;
A
#
# COMPACT_ATOMS: atom_id res chain seq x y z
N MET A 1 3.47 14.27 10.61
CA MET A 1 2.82 13.36 9.65
C MET A 1 3.18 13.79 8.24
N ASN A 2 3.62 12.86 7.43
CA ASN A 2 3.99 13.16 6.05
C ASN A 2 2.86 12.71 5.12
N LEU A 3 2.16 13.66 4.51
CA LEU A 3 1.06 13.39 3.60
C LEU A 3 1.47 13.41 2.12
N GLU A 4 2.74 13.68 1.84
CA GLU A 4 3.22 13.71 0.47
C GLU A 4 3.27 12.32 -0.16
N PHE A 5 3.58 11.30 0.63
CA PHE A 5 3.72 9.95 0.12
C PHE A 5 2.76 9.01 0.82
N ILE A 6 2.09 8.19 0.03
CA ILE A 6 1.21 7.13 0.51
C ILE A 6 1.67 5.82 -0.09
N PHE A 7 1.18 4.72 0.46
CA PHE A 7 1.69 3.39 0.13
C PHE A 7 0.57 2.45 -0.28
N LYS A 8 0.86 1.58 -1.23
CA LYS A 8 -0.08 0.57 -1.70
C LYS A 8 0.59 -0.80 -1.68
N VAL A 9 -0.03 -1.76 -1.02
CA VAL A 9 0.37 -3.16 -1.12
C VAL A 9 -0.34 -3.75 -2.33
N ILE A 10 0.40 -4.38 -3.22
CA ILE A 10 -0.16 -4.90 -4.46
C ILE A 10 0.48 -6.25 -4.80
N ASP A 11 -0.30 -7.13 -5.40
CA ASP A 11 0.21 -8.37 -5.96
C ASP A 11 1.23 -8.05 -7.06
N LYS A 12 2.36 -8.75 -7.04
CA LYS A 12 3.45 -8.46 -7.96
C LYS A 12 3.05 -8.63 -9.42
N ASP A 13 2.27 -9.66 -9.72
CA ASP A 13 1.85 -9.90 -11.10
C ASP A 13 0.86 -8.85 -11.58
N GLU A 14 -0.04 -8.41 -10.70
CA GLU A 14 -0.95 -7.32 -11.02
C GLU A 14 -0.18 -6.03 -11.28
N TRP A 15 0.85 -5.78 -10.49
CA TRP A 15 1.68 -4.58 -10.68
C TRP A 15 2.43 -4.62 -12.01
N GLN A 16 2.96 -5.78 -12.39
CA GLN A 16 3.65 -5.92 -13.68
C GLN A 16 2.72 -5.60 -14.84
N LYS A 17 1.48 -6.07 -14.78
CA LYS A 17 0.48 -5.77 -15.81
C LYS A 17 0.12 -4.29 -15.83
N ALA A 18 -0.02 -3.68 -14.66
CA ALA A 18 -0.35 -2.26 -14.57
C ALA A 18 0.76 -1.40 -15.18
N LYS A 19 2.02 -1.75 -14.94
CA LYS A 19 3.14 -1.01 -15.51
C LYS A 19 3.12 -1.06 -17.04
N GLN A 20 2.72 -2.18 -17.62
CA GLN A 20 2.64 -2.32 -19.07
C GLN A 20 1.56 -1.42 -19.67
N SER A 21 0.43 -1.31 -19.00
CA SER A 21 -0.69 -0.49 -19.49
C SER A 21 -0.59 0.97 -19.10
N GLY A 22 0.20 1.29 -18.07
CA GLY A 22 0.33 2.65 -17.54
C GLY A 22 -0.71 3.03 -16.50
N THR A 23 -1.66 2.14 -16.22
CA THR A 23 -2.78 2.42 -15.31
C THR A 23 -3.10 1.21 -14.46
N TYR A 24 -3.39 1.44 -13.18
CA TYR A 24 -3.83 0.39 -12.27
C TYR A 24 -5.26 0.68 -11.82
N GLY A 25 -6.17 -0.25 -12.09
CA GLY A 25 -7.59 -0.06 -11.79
C GLY A 25 -8.03 -0.48 -10.40
N GLY A 26 -7.17 -1.18 -9.67
CA GLY A 26 -7.49 -1.66 -8.34
C GLY A 26 -7.50 -3.18 -8.23
N SER A 27 -7.35 -3.67 -7.00
CA SER A 27 -7.48 -5.10 -6.70
C SER A 27 -8.95 -5.50 -6.72
N GLU A 28 -9.21 -6.79 -6.55
CA GLU A 28 -10.60 -7.26 -6.43
C GLU A 28 -11.32 -6.55 -5.29
N LYS A 29 -10.68 -6.40 -4.14
CA LYS A 29 -11.26 -5.69 -3.00
C LYS A 29 -11.48 -4.21 -3.32
N ASP A 30 -10.53 -3.57 -3.99
CA ASP A 30 -10.66 -2.18 -4.39
C ASP A 30 -11.89 -1.99 -5.29
N LEU A 31 -12.03 -2.86 -6.28
CA LEU A 31 -13.17 -2.79 -7.22
C LEU A 31 -14.50 -3.02 -6.51
N LYS A 32 -14.53 -3.92 -5.55
CA LYS A 32 -15.73 -4.20 -4.76
C LYS A 32 -16.12 -3.00 -3.90
N ASP A 33 -15.13 -2.34 -3.29
CA ASP A 33 -15.39 -1.20 -2.40
C ASP A 33 -15.56 0.12 -3.15
N GLY A 34 -15.14 0.17 -4.41
CA GLY A 34 -15.34 1.35 -5.24
C GLY A 34 -14.22 2.39 -5.18
N TYR A 35 -13.08 2.05 -4.59
CA TYR A 35 -11.92 2.94 -4.52
C TYR A 35 -10.66 2.12 -4.26
N ILE A 36 -9.50 2.68 -4.60
CA ILE A 36 -8.22 2.03 -4.35
C ILE A 36 -7.75 2.37 -2.94
N HIS A 37 -7.45 1.35 -2.14
CA HIS A 37 -7.03 1.50 -0.76
C HIS A 37 -5.52 1.78 -0.68
N PHE A 38 -5.15 2.81 0.09
CA PHE A 38 -3.76 3.13 0.39
C PHE A 38 -3.56 3.18 1.90
N SER A 39 -2.30 3.28 2.31
CA SER A 39 -1.92 3.44 3.72
C SER A 39 -0.93 4.59 3.85
N GLU A 40 -0.95 5.27 5.00
CA GLU A 40 0.15 6.14 5.38
C GLU A 40 1.35 5.28 5.75
N GLU A 41 2.52 5.88 5.81
CA GLU A 41 3.74 5.11 6.08
C GLU A 41 3.71 4.36 7.42
N ASP A 42 3.06 4.94 8.44
CA ASP A 42 2.96 4.28 9.75
C ASP A 42 1.82 3.27 9.84
N GLN A 43 1.04 3.11 8.78
CA GLN A 43 -0.06 2.15 8.72
C GLN A 43 0.27 0.89 7.93
N VAL A 44 1.41 0.86 7.23
CA VAL A 44 1.73 -0.24 6.31
C VAL A 44 1.83 -1.58 7.03
N GLU A 45 2.51 -1.61 8.17
CA GLU A 45 2.69 -2.88 8.89
C GLU A 45 1.35 -3.47 9.32
N GLU A 46 0.47 -2.64 9.86
CA GLU A 46 -0.86 -3.09 10.29
C GLU A 46 -1.67 -3.60 9.09
N THR A 47 -1.61 -2.89 7.97
CA THR A 47 -2.29 -3.30 6.75
C THR A 47 -1.84 -4.67 6.29
N LEU A 48 -0.52 -4.91 6.29
CA LEU A 48 0.04 -6.20 5.91
C LEU A 48 -0.42 -7.30 6.86
N ASN A 49 -0.38 -7.06 8.16
CA ASN A 49 -0.75 -8.06 9.14
C ASN A 49 -2.25 -8.39 9.09
N LYS A 50 -3.08 -7.40 8.82
CA LYS A 50 -4.53 -7.57 8.83
C LYS A 50 -5.06 -8.18 7.55
N HIS A 51 -4.55 -7.73 6.40
CA HIS A 51 -5.13 -8.09 5.10
C HIS A 51 -4.28 -9.05 4.27
N TYR A 52 -3.00 -9.21 4.61
CA TYR A 52 -2.07 -10.02 3.83
C TYR A 52 -1.23 -10.97 4.68
N PRO A 53 -1.81 -11.62 5.72
CA PRO A 53 -0.99 -12.46 6.60
C PRO A 53 -0.32 -13.58 5.83
N LYS A 54 1.00 -13.67 5.97
CA LYS A 54 1.84 -14.73 5.37
C LYS A 54 1.78 -14.79 3.83
N LYS A 55 1.28 -13.73 3.20
CA LYS A 55 1.12 -13.73 1.74
C LYS A 55 2.42 -13.35 1.06
N GLU A 56 2.84 -14.17 0.10
CA GLU A 56 4.01 -13.92 -0.73
C GLU A 56 3.63 -13.19 -2.01
N ASN A 57 4.65 -12.85 -2.79
CA ASN A 57 4.49 -12.24 -4.12
C ASN A 57 3.82 -10.87 -4.06
N LEU A 58 4.22 -10.08 -3.08
CA LEU A 58 3.70 -8.72 -2.89
C LEU A 58 4.78 -7.68 -3.14
N VAL A 59 4.33 -6.52 -3.60
CA VAL A 59 5.17 -5.34 -3.78
C VAL A 59 4.53 -4.21 -3.02
N LEU A 60 5.35 -3.35 -2.42
CA LEU A 60 4.89 -2.13 -1.78
C LEU A 60 5.24 -0.95 -2.69
N LEU A 61 4.24 -0.18 -3.04
CA LEU A 61 4.41 1.01 -3.88
C LEU A 61 4.41 2.25 -3.00
N ARG A 62 5.36 3.15 -3.26
CA ARG A 62 5.38 4.48 -2.65
C ARG A 62 4.93 5.46 -3.71
N VAL A 63 3.88 6.20 -3.42
CA VAL A 63 3.18 7.02 -4.40
C VAL A 63 3.16 8.46 -3.95
N ASN A 64 3.40 9.39 -4.88
CA ASN A 64 3.31 10.82 -4.59
C ASN A 64 1.85 11.24 -4.58
N ALA A 65 1.30 11.41 -3.36
CA ALA A 65 -0.10 11.74 -3.17
C ALA A 65 -0.48 13.10 -3.75
N PHE A 66 0.47 14.04 -3.80
CA PHE A 66 0.20 15.38 -4.32
C PHE A 66 -0.03 15.40 -5.83
N LYS A 67 0.31 14.30 -6.51
CA LYS A 67 0.05 14.18 -7.95
C LYS A 67 -1.24 13.45 -8.26
N LEU A 68 -1.98 13.04 -7.23
CA LEU A 68 -3.23 12.31 -7.41
C LEU A 68 -4.43 13.23 -7.30
N GLU A 69 -5.39 13.07 -8.23
CA GLU A 69 -6.68 13.73 -8.14
C GLU A 69 -7.66 12.70 -7.57
N HIS A 70 -8.74 13.17 -6.98
CA HIS A 70 -9.79 12.31 -6.41
C HIS A 70 -9.31 11.43 -5.26
N LEU A 71 -8.30 11.89 -4.53
CA LEU A 71 -7.81 11.21 -3.33
C LEU A 71 -8.54 11.80 -2.13
N LEU A 72 -9.20 10.95 -1.35
CA LEU A 72 -9.92 11.36 -0.14
C LEU A 72 -9.37 10.61 1.06
N TRP A 73 -9.23 11.31 2.17
CA TRP A 73 -8.86 10.69 3.44
C TRP A 73 -10.15 10.39 4.19
N GLU A 74 -10.41 9.09 4.42
CA GLU A 74 -11.67 8.66 5.00
C GLU A 74 -11.44 7.79 6.22
N GLN A 75 -12.36 7.88 7.19
CA GLN A 75 -12.24 7.13 8.43
C GLN A 75 -12.64 5.68 8.23
N ALA A 76 -11.79 4.77 8.72
CA ALA A 76 -12.09 3.34 8.73
C ALA A 76 -12.79 2.96 10.02
N SER A 77 -13.22 1.69 10.11
CA SER A 77 -13.95 1.19 11.28
C SER A 77 -13.13 1.26 12.56
N ASN A 78 -11.80 1.25 12.45
CA ASN A 78 -10.92 1.37 13.63
C ASN A 78 -10.71 2.81 14.08
N GLY A 79 -11.32 3.80 13.41
CA GLY A 79 -11.22 5.21 13.75
C GLY A 79 -10.08 5.94 13.05
N ASP A 80 -9.16 5.24 12.42
CA ASP A 80 -8.05 5.86 11.71
C ASP A 80 -8.46 6.33 10.32
N MET A 81 -7.78 7.37 9.83
CA MET A 81 -8.01 7.88 8.48
C MET A 81 -7.07 7.19 7.51
N TYR A 82 -7.61 6.78 6.37
CA TYR A 82 -6.85 6.13 5.30
C TYR A 82 -7.08 6.86 3.98
N PRO A 83 -6.07 6.94 3.12
CA PRO A 83 -6.26 7.56 1.81
C PRO A 83 -6.93 6.59 0.83
N HIS A 84 -7.99 7.06 0.21
CA HIS A 84 -8.77 6.29 -0.77
C HIS A 84 -8.79 7.03 -2.09
N LEU A 85 -8.40 6.35 -3.16
CA LEU A 85 -8.34 6.95 -4.49
C LEU A 85 -9.56 6.54 -5.30
N TYR A 86 -10.34 7.52 -5.73
CA TYR A 86 -11.57 7.31 -6.50
C TYR A 86 -11.37 7.46 -8.00
N SER A 87 -10.20 7.09 -8.47
CA SER A 87 -9.88 7.03 -9.90
C SER A 87 -8.83 5.95 -10.12
N PRO A 88 -8.60 5.52 -11.36
CA PRO A 88 -7.46 4.64 -11.63
C PRO A 88 -6.16 5.31 -11.24
N LEU A 89 -5.16 4.52 -10.84
CA LEU A 89 -3.86 5.02 -10.47
C LEU A 89 -2.97 5.10 -11.72
N ASP A 90 -2.46 6.29 -12.00
CA ASP A 90 -1.45 6.48 -13.03
C ASP A 90 -0.13 5.94 -12.51
N THR A 91 0.43 4.95 -13.19
CA THR A 91 1.64 4.28 -12.71
C THR A 91 2.85 5.21 -12.65
N SER A 92 2.82 6.32 -13.40
CA SER A 92 3.91 7.31 -13.36
C SER A 92 3.98 8.08 -12.02
N THR A 93 2.93 8.02 -11.21
CA THR A 93 2.92 8.66 -9.89
C THR A 93 3.62 7.81 -8.83
N VAL A 94 3.97 6.58 -9.16
CA VAL A 94 4.69 5.68 -8.26
C VAL A 94 6.17 6.05 -8.31
N VAL A 95 6.73 6.41 -7.15
CA VAL A 95 8.11 6.87 -7.08
C VAL A 95 9.08 5.77 -6.66
N ASN A 96 8.60 4.75 -5.97
CA ASN A 96 9.42 3.59 -5.59
C ASN A 96 8.56 2.33 -5.55
N GLU A 97 9.19 1.20 -5.84
CA GLU A 97 8.59 -0.12 -5.62
C GLU A 97 9.55 -0.92 -4.74
N TYR A 98 8.99 -1.61 -3.77
CA TYR A 98 9.77 -2.43 -2.86
C TYR A 98 9.19 -3.84 -2.86
N GLU A 99 10.03 -4.82 -3.22
CA GLU A 99 9.62 -6.20 -3.16
C GLU A 99 9.52 -6.61 -1.68
N LEU A 100 8.39 -7.21 -1.30
CA LEU A 100 8.17 -7.63 0.08
C LEU A 100 8.49 -9.12 0.22
N THR A 101 9.33 -9.44 1.21
CA THR A 101 9.67 -10.83 1.53
C THR A 101 9.19 -11.15 2.93
N LEU A 102 9.10 -12.44 3.25
CA LEU A 102 8.61 -12.87 4.55
C LEU A 102 9.76 -13.15 5.50
N ASN A 103 9.54 -12.85 6.78
CA ASN A 103 10.36 -13.33 7.88
C ASN A 103 9.99 -14.79 8.17
N GLU A 104 10.78 -15.45 9.02
CA GLU A 104 10.51 -16.84 9.38
C GLU A 104 9.14 -17.05 10.00
N ASP A 105 8.64 -16.04 10.73
CA ASP A 105 7.34 -16.13 11.39
C ASP A 105 6.17 -15.82 10.44
N GLY A 106 6.46 -15.54 9.17
CA GLY A 106 5.43 -15.24 8.18
C GLY A 106 5.05 -13.76 8.11
N SER A 107 5.61 -12.92 8.96
CA SER A 107 5.40 -11.48 8.84
C SER A 107 6.24 -10.94 7.68
N HIS A 108 5.87 -9.77 7.17
CA HIS A 108 6.59 -9.17 6.06
C HIS A 108 7.74 -8.30 6.56
N LYS A 109 8.88 -8.39 5.88
CA LYS A 109 10.00 -7.48 6.13
C LYS A 109 9.66 -6.13 5.52
N LEU A 110 9.65 -5.09 6.35
CA LEU A 110 9.41 -3.74 5.84
C LEU A 110 10.67 -3.21 5.14
N PRO A 111 10.50 -2.43 4.06
CA PRO A 111 11.63 -1.74 3.45
C PRO A 111 12.34 -0.85 4.45
N GLU A 112 13.61 -0.57 4.22
CA GLU A 112 14.44 0.22 5.11
C GLU A 112 13.78 1.55 5.48
N ILE A 113 13.14 2.19 4.50
CA ILE A 113 12.49 3.49 4.71
C ILE A 113 11.36 3.41 5.75
N LEU A 114 10.79 2.23 5.98
CA LEU A 114 9.68 2.06 6.92
C LEU A 114 10.07 1.31 8.19
N LYS A 115 11.33 0.95 8.36
CA LYS A 115 11.72 0.15 9.53
C LYS A 115 11.50 0.87 10.85
N LYS A 116 11.53 2.18 10.87
CA LYS A 116 11.23 2.95 12.07
C LYS A 116 9.79 2.77 12.56
N TYR A 117 8.91 2.30 11.69
CA TYR A 117 7.51 2.03 12.02
C TYR A 117 7.26 0.57 12.34
N GLN A 118 8.28 -0.28 12.17
CA GLN A 118 8.12 -1.69 12.44
C GLN A 118 7.92 -1.90 13.93
N PHE A 119 6.87 -2.63 14.27
CA PHE A 119 6.52 -2.86 15.66
C PHE A 119 7.68 -3.53 16.39
N SER A 120 8.13 -2.91 17.49
CA SER A 120 9.19 -3.49 18.31
C SER A 120 8.60 -4.56 19.20
N ARG A 121 9.03 -5.80 18.96
CA ARG A 121 8.61 -6.90 19.79
C ARG A 121 9.34 -6.84 21.12
N PRO A 122 8.68 -7.19 22.22
CA PRO A 122 9.39 -7.33 23.50
C PRO A 122 10.49 -8.37 23.35
N ARG A 123 11.62 -8.08 23.95
CA ARG A 123 12.77 -8.96 23.90
C ARG A 123 12.78 -9.89 25.10
#